data_ed1b586afa8b276f49756c77a944511d
#
_entry.id   ed1b586afa8b276f49756c77a944511d
#
_cell.length_a   1.000
_cell.length_b   1.000
_cell.length_c   1.000
_cell.angle_alpha   90.00
_cell.angle_beta   90.00
_cell.angle_gamma   90.00
#
_symmetry.space_group_name_H-M   'P 1'
#
loop_
_entity.id
_entity.type
_entity.pdbx_description
1 polymer ?
#
loop_
_entity_poly.entity_id
_entity_poly.type
_entity_poly.pdbx_seq_one_letter_code
_entity_poly.pdbx_strand_id
1 'polypeptide(L)'
;DVLKDYRFYVICSNMLAMPWIATGVFVYQSFITESKDWGAFIIAQSFMVYSILSVITLLASGFLIDKFTSRKLLIFMNFPLLLSALVLIFFDSTITAFIFLGLIGISNGLANVLGSSTWAEIYGVKYIGSIKALTTALMVFSTAFGTALFGILIDKGFSIEQIAMISFIYILASLIALFIVRNRLNPIYI
;
A
#
# COMPACT_ATOMS: atom_id res chain seq x y z
N ASP A 1 -18.80 13.44 -13.00
CA ASP A 1 -17.64 14.27 -12.62
C ASP A 1 -16.94 13.64 -11.40
N VAL A 2 -15.94 12.80 -11.66
CA VAL A 2 -15.28 11.96 -10.65
C VAL A 2 -14.67 12.78 -9.53
N LEU A 3 -14.17 13.98 -9.83
CA LEU A 3 -13.55 14.87 -8.82
C LEU A 3 -14.56 15.50 -7.84
N LYS A 4 -15.86 15.41 -8.10
CA LYS A 4 -16.90 15.86 -7.16
C LYS A 4 -17.38 14.75 -6.25
N ASP A 5 -16.95 13.51 -6.49
CA ASP A 5 -17.34 12.35 -5.71
C ASP A 5 -16.36 12.16 -4.53
N TYR A 6 -16.83 12.31 -3.30
CA TYR A 6 -16.01 12.09 -2.10
C TYR A 6 -15.43 10.66 -2.01
N ARG A 7 -16.11 9.68 -2.62
CA ARG A 7 -15.64 8.27 -2.66
C ARG A 7 -14.33 8.15 -3.40
N PHE A 8 -14.13 8.96 -4.47
CA PHE A 8 -12.85 9.02 -5.18
C PHE A 8 -11.69 9.33 -4.23
N TYR A 9 -11.84 10.34 -3.38
CA TYR A 9 -10.78 10.75 -2.45
C TYR A 9 -10.51 9.71 -1.37
N VAL A 10 -11.55 9.04 -0.86
CA VAL A 10 -11.39 7.96 0.13
C VAL A 10 -10.66 6.77 -0.48
N ILE A 11 -11.02 6.36 -1.69
CA ILE A 11 -10.35 5.26 -2.40
C ILE A 11 -8.91 5.66 -2.75
N CYS A 12 -8.69 6.87 -3.25
CA CYS A 12 -7.33 7.36 -3.53
C CYS A 12 -6.48 7.37 -2.26
N SER A 13 -6.97 7.90 -1.14
CA SER A 13 -6.24 7.87 0.13
C SER A 13 -5.78 6.47 0.52
N ASN A 14 -6.66 5.47 0.34
CA ASN A 14 -6.30 4.07 0.60
C ASN A 14 -5.28 3.53 -0.42
N MET A 15 -5.48 3.78 -1.71
CA MET A 15 -4.58 3.30 -2.77
C MET A 15 -3.20 3.96 -2.74
N LEU A 16 -3.10 5.19 -2.27
CA LEU A 16 -1.84 5.92 -2.19
C LEU A 16 -0.94 5.46 -1.03
N ALA A 17 -1.48 4.74 -0.03
CA ALA A 17 -0.71 4.21 1.10
C ALA A 17 0.47 3.35 0.64
N MET A 18 0.21 2.39 -0.25
CA MET A 18 1.22 1.45 -0.73
C MET A 18 2.38 2.17 -1.46
N PRO A 19 2.16 3.06 -2.45
CA PRO A 19 3.24 3.72 -3.15
C PRO A 19 4.18 4.52 -2.24
N TRP A 20 3.68 5.36 -1.32
CA TRP A 20 4.57 6.19 -0.53
C TRP A 20 5.30 5.40 0.57
N ILE A 21 4.64 4.42 1.19
CA ILE A 21 5.25 3.62 2.25
C ILE A 21 6.30 2.67 1.66
N ALA A 22 5.95 1.91 0.61
CA ALA A 22 6.88 0.98 -0.01
C ALA A 22 8.10 1.69 -0.59
N THR A 23 7.90 2.85 -1.24
CA THR A 23 9.03 3.62 -1.79
C THR A 23 9.92 4.15 -0.66
N GLY A 24 9.34 4.67 0.43
CA GLY A 24 10.11 5.09 1.60
C GLY A 24 10.95 3.94 2.17
N VAL A 25 10.35 2.78 2.34
CA VAL A 25 11.04 1.56 2.82
C VAL A 25 12.18 1.16 1.88
N PHE A 26 11.95 1.15 0.56
CA PHE A 26 12.95 0.70 -0.41
C PHE A 26 14.11 1.69 -0.57
N VAL A 27 13.84 2.98 -0.54
CA VAL A 27 14.88 4.02 -0.63
C VAL A 27 15.74 4.04 0.63
N TYR A 28 15.13 3.92 1.81
CA TYR A 28 15.82 3.99 3.09
C TYR A 28 16.04 2.62 3.74
N GLN A 29 16.12 1.56 2.93
CA GLN A 29 16.36 0.18 3.41
C GLN A 29 17.64 0.04 4.24
N SER A 30 18.73 0.78 3.91
CA SER A 30 19.97 0.75 4.67
C SER A 30 19.76 1.28 6.09
N PHE A 31 19.03 2.39 6.24
CA PHE A 31 18.67 2.94 7.55
C PHE A 31 17.84 1.95 8.38
N ILE A 32 16.87 1.27 7.75
CA ILE A 32 16.05 0.25 8.42
C ILE A 32 16.94 -0.92 8.87
N THR A 33 17.82 -1.38 7.99
CA THR A 33 18.73 -2.51 8.23
C THR A 33 19.66 -2.21 9.41
N GLU A 34 20.25 -1.02 9.46
CA GLU A 34 21.13 -0.56 10.53
C GLU A 34 20.34 -0.38 11.85
N SER A 35 19.16 0.24 11.79
CA SER A 35 18.33 0.48 12.99
C SER A 35 17.85 -0.81 13.66
N LYS A 36 17.67 -1.88 12.89
CA LYS A 36 17.19 -3.20 13.35
C LYS A 36 18.30 -4.23 13.54
N ASP A 37 19.55 -3.83 13.32
CA ASP A 37 20.71 -4.72 13.35
C ASP A 37 20.54 -5.96 12.44
N TRP A 38 19.89 -5.77 11.28
CA TRP A 38 19.77 -6.80 10.27
C TRP A 38 20.97 -6.73 9.32
N GLY A 39 21.63 -7.84 9.06
CA GLY A 39 22.72 -7.85 8.09
C GLY A 39 22.21 -7.53 6.67
N ALA A 40 23.05 -6.87 5.85
CA ALA A 40 22.73 -6.54 4.46
C ALA A 40 22.30 -7.77 3.63
N PHE A 41 22.83 -8.94 3.94
CA PHE A 41 22.47 -10.20 3.29
C PHE A 41 21.02 -10.62 3.61
N ILE A 42 20.56 -10.37 4.82
CA ILE A 42 19.20 -10.69 5.27
C ILE A 42 18.16 -9.86 4.54
N ILE A 43 18.41 -8.54 4.40
CA ILE A 43 17.47 -7.69 3.68
C ILE A 43 17.39 -8.09 2.20
N ALA A 44 18.51 -8.44 1.57
CA ALA A 44 18.54 -8.92 0.19
C ALA A 44 17.71 -10.20 0.01
N GLN A 45 17.83 -11.16 0.92
CA GLN A 45 17.00 -12.38 0.91
C GLN A 45 15.52 -12.08 1.16
N SER A 46 15.22 -11.12 2.02
CA SER A 46 13.83 -10.71 2.32
C SER A 46 13.14 -10.09 1.10
N PHE A 47 13.88 -9.43 0.21
CA PHE A 47 13.36 -8.98 -1.09
C PHE A 47 12.96 -10.13 -2.02
N MET A 48 13.59 -11.30 -1.91
CA MET A 48 13.14 -12.49 -2.65
C MET A 48 11.76 -12.93 -2.15
N VAL A 49 11.54 -12.95 -0.84
CA VAL A 49 10.24 -13.27 -0.24
C VAL A 49 9.18 -12.24 -0.66
N TYR A 50 9.51 -10.93 -0.62
CA TYR A 50 8.65 -9.87 -1.15
C TYR A 50 8.22 -10.15 -2.59
N SER A 51 9.17 -10.44 -3.47
CA SER A 51 8.90 -10.66 -4.90
C SER A 51 8.03 -11.89 -5.15
N ILE A 52 8.33 -13.00 -4.49
CA ILE A 52 7.58 -14.26 -4.62
C ILE A 52 6.13 -14.04 -4.14
N LEU A 53 5.94 -13.47 -2.95
CA LEU A 53 4.61 -13.24 -2.40
C LEU A 53 3.82 -12.19 -3.20
N SER A 54 4.49 -11.17 -3.74
CA SER A 54 3.86 -10.19 -4.61
C SER A 54 3.30 -10.83 -5.89
N VAL A 55 4.08 -11.69 -6.54
CA VAL A 55 3.64 -12.41 -7.76
C VAL A 55 2.52 -13.39 -7.45
N ILE A 56 2.66 -14.20 -6.41
CA ILE A 56 1.62 -15.16 -6.00
C ILE A 56 0.32 -14.43 -5.70
N THR A 57 0.37 -13.34 -4.92
CA THR A 57 -0.81 -12.57 -4.56
C THR A 57 -1.42 -11.85 -5.75
N LEU A 58 -0.60 -11.33 -6.68
CA LEU A 58 -1.07 -10.71 -7.92
C LEU A 58 -1.90 -11.71 -8.74
N LEU A 59 -1.40 -12.92 -8.94
CA LEU A 59 -2.12 -13.97 -9.68
C LEU A 59 -3.40 -14.40 -8.94
N ALA A 60 -3.31 -14.63 -7.62
CA ALA A 60 -4.46 -15.00 -6.80
C ALA A 60 -5.54 -13.89 -6.78
N SER A 61 -5.13 -12.62 -6.81
CA SER A 61 -6.05 -11.48 -6.80
C SER A 61 -6.97 -11.44 -8.03
N GLY A 62 -6.49 -11.87 -9.19
CA GLY A 62 -7.32 -12.01 -10.39
C GLY A 62 -8.52 -12.93 -10.14
N PHE A 63 -8.26 -14.14 -9.64
CA PHE A 63 -9.31 -15.11 -9.30
C PHE A 63 -10.25 -14.61 -8.19
N LEU A 64 -9.69 -13.89 -7.20
CA LEU A 64 -10.49 -13.34 -6.10
C LEU A 64 -11.45 -12.24 -6.58
N ILE A 65 -11.03 -11.39 -7.52
CA ILE A 65 -11.87 -10.33 -8.07
C ILE A 65 -13.04 -10.92 -8.87
N ASP A 66 -12.79 -11.95 -9.65
CA ASP A 66 -13.84 -12.64 -10.41
C ASP A 66 -14.92 -13.23 -9.48
N LYS A 67 -14.52 -13.65 -8.27
CA LYS A 67 -15.44 -14.25 -7.30
C LYS A 67 -16.10 -13.23 -6.37
N PHE A 68 -15.39 -12.19 -5.91
CA PHE A 68 -15.82 -11.34 -4.79
C PHE A 68 -16.03 -9.87 -5.16
N THR A 69 -15.69 -9.43 -6.34
CA THR A 69 -15.66 -8.03 -6.79
C THR A 69 -14.50 -7.21 -6.18
N SER A 70 -13.94 -6.28 -6.95
CA SER A 70 -12.81 -5.47 -6.51
C SER A 70 -13.15 -4.54 -5.34
N ARG A 71 -14.38 -4.00 -5.30
CA ARG A 71 -14.86 -3.13 -4.22
C ARG A 71 -14.81 -3.79 -2.84
N LYS A 72 -15.18 -5.08 -2.76
CA LYS A 72 -15.16 -5.83 -1.50
C LYS A 72 -13.74 -6.15 -1.06
N LEU A 73 -12.86 -6.43 -2.03
CA LEU A 73 -11.46 -6.78 -1.77
C LEU A 73 -10.60 -5.55 -1.42
N LEU A 74 -11.04 -4.34 -1.79
CA LEU A 74 -10.28 -3.12 -1.57
C LEU A 74 -9.89 -2.89 -0.09
N ILE A 75 -10.74 -3.31 0.85
CA ILE A 75 -10.47 -3.21 2.29
C ILE A 75 -9.27 -4.09 2.68
N PHE A 76 -9.13 -5.25 2.03
CA PHE A 76 -8.06 -6.19 2.34
C PHE A 76 -6.71 -5.79 1.72
N MET A 77 -6.69 -4.83 0.79
CA MET A 77 -5.48 -4.43 0.08
C MET A 77 -4.36 -3.94 1.01
N ASN A 78 -4.69 -3.09 1.97
CA ASN A 78 -3.72 -2.49 2.89
C ASN A 78 -3.68 -3.16 4.27
N PHE A 79 -4.43 -4.23 4.49
CA PHE A 79 -4.38 -4.98 5.73
C PHE A 79 -3.00 -5.65 5.98
N PRO A 80 -2.39 -6.31 4.98
CA PRO A 80 -1.01 -6.80 5.14
C PRO A 80 -0.01 -5.65 5.36
N LEU A 81 -0.18 -4.50 4.70
CA LEU A 81 0.67 -3.33 4.90
C LEU A 81 0.55 -2.77 6.33
N LEU A 82 -0.65 -2.77 6.90
CA LEU A 82 -0.88 -2.42 8.31
C LEU A 82 -0.14 -3.37 9.26
N LEU A 83 -0.22 -4.68 9.01
CA LEU A 83 0.48 -5.68 9.79
C LEU A 83 2.00 -5.54 9.64
N SER A 84 2.52 -5.20 8.46
CA SER A 84 3.95 -4.99 8.26
C SER A 84 4.48 -3.84 9.10
N ALA A 85 3.71 -2.75 9.23
CA ALA A 85 4.07 -1.63 10.10
C ALA A 85 4.13 -2.06 11.59
N LEU A 86 3.15 -2.85 12.06
CA LEU A 86 3.17 -3.40 13.43
C LEU A 86 4.37 -4.31 13.67
N VAL A 87 4.68 -5.18 12.69
CA VAL A 87 5.84 -6.07 12.78
C VAL A 87 7.12 -5.26 12.92
N LEU A 88 7.28 -4.18 12.15
CA LEU A 88 8.45 -3.31 12.22
C LEU A 88 8.54 -2.52 13.55
N ILE A 89 7.41 -2.18 14.16
CA ILE A 89 7.36 -1.46 15.45
C ILE A 89 7.77 -2.36 16.62
N PHE A 90 7.31 -3.60 16.65
CA PHE A 90 7.38 -4.42 17.85
C PHE A 90 8.48 -5.49 17.85
N PHE A 91 9.09 -5.78 16.69
CA PHE A 91 10.02 -6.90 16.56
C PHE A 91 11.31 -6.48 15.84
N ASP A 92 12.46 -6.99 16.37
CA ASP A 92 13.79 -6.66 15.85
C ASP A 92 14.54 -7.88 15.29
N SER A 93 14.02 -9.11 15.52
CA SER A 93 14.70 -10.33 15.11
C SER A 93 14.91 -10.42 13.59
N THR A 94 15.92 -11.13 13.15
CA THR A 94 16.25 -11.34 11.73
C THR A 94 15.07 -11.90 10.91
N ILE A 95 14.26 -12.75 11.52
CA ILE A 95 13.05 -13.33 10.88
C ILE A 95 12.01 -12.24 10.57
N THR A 96 12.01 -11.16 11.34
CA THR A 96 11.11 -10.01 11.15
C THR A 96 11.29 -9.36 9.79
N ALA A 97 12.52 -9.31 9.26
CA ALA A 97 12.78 -8.76 7.92
C ALA A 97 12.00 -9.50 6.83
N PHE A 98 11.96 -10.82 6.90
CA PHE A 98 11.22 -11.67 5.94
C PHE A 98 9.71 -11.47 6.04
N ILE A 99 9.17 -11.42 7.28
CA ILE A 99 7.75 -11.20 7.52
C ILE A 99 7.35 -9.79 7.07
N PHE A 100 8.13 -8.78 7.42
CA PHE A 100 7.91 -7.38 7.08
C PHE A 100 7.83 -7.17 5.56
N LEU A 101 8.87 -7.56 4.82
CA LEU A 101 8.89 -7.43 3.37
C LEU A 101 7.89 -8.37 2.68
N GLY A 102 7.66 -9.57 3.22
CA GLY A 102 6.64 -10.47 2.72
C GLY A 102 5.23 -9.88 2.78
N LEU A 103 4.86 -9.24 3.88
CA LEU A 103 3.58 -8.56 4.04
C LEU A 103 3.43 -7.35 3.09
N ILE A 104 4.51 -6.59 2.88
CA ILE A 104 4.52 -5.54 1.86
C ILE A 104 4.31 -6.14 0.47
N GLY A 105 4.94 -7.29 0.17
CA GLY A 105 4.76 -8.01 -1.10
C GLY A 105 3.31 -8.43 -1.35
N ILE A 106 2.63 -8.97 -0.33
CA ILE A 106 1.21 -9.32 -0.41
C ILE A 106 0.36 -8.09 -0.72
N SER A 107 0.58 -6.99 0.00
CA SER A 107 -0.15 -5.74 -0.24
C SER A 107 0.11 -5.19 -1.65
N ASN A 108 1.35 -5.28 -2.13
CA ASN A 108 1.73 -4.86 -3.48
C ASN A 108 1.02 -5.69 -4.56
N GLY A 109 0.96 -7.00 -4.41
CA GLY A 109 0.23 -7.89 -5.33
C GLY A 109 -1.25 -7.53 -5.44
N LEU A 110 -1.92 -7.29 -4.30
CA LEU A 110 -3.31 -6.82 -4.25
C LEU A 110 -3.46 -5.44 -4.92
N ALA A 111 -2.58 -4.49 -4.60
CA ALA A 111 -2.65 -3.12 -5.10
C ALA A 111 -2.57 -3.04 -6.63
N ASN A 112 -1.71 -3.85 -7.26
CA ASN A 112 -1.53 -3.87 -8.71
C ASN A 112 -2.81 -4.26 -9.47
N VAL A 113 -3.61 -5.17 -8.95
CA VAL A 113 -4.84 -5.62 -9.60
C VAL A 113 -6.02 -4.75 -9.19
N LEU A 114 -6.19 -4.47 -7.90
CA LEU A 114 -7.31 -3.68 -7.38
C LEU A 114 -7.25 -2.21 -7.84
N GLY A 115 -6.05 -1.66 -8.03
CA GLY A 115 -5.84 -0.30 -8.50
C GLY A 115 -6.43 -0.01 -9.87
N SER A 116 -6.64 -1.02 -10.69
CA SER A 116 -7.28 -0.88 -12.01
C SER A 116 -8.75 -1.28 -11.99
N SER A 117 -9.05 -2.44 -11.42
CA SER A 117 -10.37 -3.06 -11.46
C SER A 117 -11.40 -2.28 -10.64
N THR A 118 -11.01 -1.68 -9.52
CA THR A 118 -11.92 -0.89 -8.68
C THR A 118 -12.48 0.33 -9.42
N TRP A 119 -11.66 1.04 -10.18
CA TRP A 119 -12.11 2.20 -10.94
C TRP A 119 -13.07 1.82 -12.07
N ALA A 120 -12.77 0.73 -12.78
CA ALA A 120 -13.65 0.20 -13.81
C ALA A 120 -15.00 -0.24 -13.25
N GLU A 121 -15.02 -0.84 -12.05
CA GLU A 121 -16.23 -1.32 -11.39
C GLU A 121 -17.11 -0.17 -10.88
N ILE A 122 -16.53 0.92 -10.35
CA ILE A 122 -17.28 2.03 -9.75
C ILE A 122 -17.75 3.04 -10.80
N TYR A 123 -16.86 3.42 -11.72
CA TYR A 123 -17.12 4.51 -12.69
C TYR A 123 -17.34 4.04 -14.12
N GLY A 124 -17.30 2.72 -14.35
CA GLY A 124 -17.46 2.14 -15.68
C GLY A 124 -16.21 2.31 -16.56
N VAL A 125 -16.28 1.73 -17.76
CA VAL A 125 -15.13 1.67 -18.68
C VAL A 125 -15.00 2.89 -19.59
N LYS A 126 -16.08 3.69 -19.76
CA LYS A 126 -16.15 4.78 -20.72
C LYS A 126 -15.05 5.85 -20.55
N TYR A 127 -14.72 6.19 -19.31
CA TYR A 127 -13.72 7.22 -18.96
C TYR A 127 -12.53 6.65 -18.19
N ILE A 128 -12.37 5.33 -18.19
CA ILE A 128 -11.35 4.65 -17.40
C ILE A 128 -9.91 5.13 -17.70
N GLY A 129 -9.64 5.48 -18.96
CA GLY A 129 -8.33 6.03 -19.37
C GLY A 129 -7.97 7.32 -18.63
N SER A 130 -8.91 8.28 -18.57
CA SER A 130 -8.70 9.55 -17.87
C SER A 130 -8.57 9.36 -16.35
N ILE A 131 -9.38 8.46 -15.76
CA ILE A 131 -9.33 8.16 -14.33
C ILE A 131 -7.99 7.50 -14.00
N LYS A 132 -7.54 6.54 -14.81
CA LYS A 132 -6.24 5.89 -14.62
C LYS A 132 -5.07 6.86 -14.79
N ALA A 133 -5.11 7.74 -15.76
CA ALA A 133 -4.08 8.76 -15.95
C ALA A 133 -3.94 9.64 -14.69
N LEU A 134 -5.06 10.12 -14.16
CA LEU A 134 -5.09 10.93 -12.94
C LEU A 134 -4.57 10.15 -11.72
N THR A 135 -5.08 8.94 -11.50
CA THR A 135 -4.67 8.13 -10.35
C THR A 135 -3.22 7.68 -10.44
N THR A 136 -2.71 7.37 -11.64
CA THR A 136 -1.29 7.07 -11.86
C THR A 136 -0.43 8.29 -11.55
N ALA A 137 -0.83 9.50 -11.97
CA ALA A 137 -0.10 10.71 -11.63
C ALA A 137 -0.04 10.93 -10.10
N LEU A 138 -1.17 10.72 -9.40
CA LEU A 138 -1.24 10.77 -7.93
C LEU A 138 -0.34 9.71 -7.28
N MET A 139 -0.27 8.50 -7.83
CA MET A 139 0.61 7.44 -7.32
C MET A 139 2.08 7.83 -7.49
N VAL A 140 2.48 8.39 -8.63
CA VAL A 140 3.86 8.89 -8.84
C VAL A 140 4.18 10.02 -7.86
N PHE A 141 3.26 10.95 -7.67
CA PHE A 141 3.42 11.99 -6.65
C PHE A 141 3.56 11.41 -5.24
N SER A 142 2.77 10.38 -4.93
CA SER A 142 2.82 9.68 -3.65
C SER A 142 4.17 8.99 -3.41
N THR A 143 4.82 8.42 -4.43
CA THR A 143 6.18 7.85 -4.28
C THR A 143 7.21 8.94 -3.95
N ALA A 144 7.16 10.09 -4.63
CA ALA A 144 8.02 11.22 -4.34
C ALA A 144 7.78 11.77 -2.92
N PHE A 145 6.51 11.89 -2.52
CA PHE A 145 6.13 12.27 -1.16
C PHE A 145 6.69 11.30 -0.11
N GLY A 146 6.58 9.99 -0.34
CA GLY A 146 7.11 8.97 0.55
C GLY A 146 8.62 9.10 0.76
N THR A 147 9.37 9.24 -0.34
CA THR A 147 10.82 9.45 -0.27
C THR A 147 11.18 10.71 0.51
N ALA A 148 10.52 11.83 0.22
CA ALA A 148 10.77 13.09 0.91
C ALA A 148 10.38 13.03 2.39
N LEU A 149 9.23 12.43 2.72
CA LEU A 149 8.76 12.32 4.09
C LEU A 149 9.71 11.48 4.96
N PHE A 150 10.10 10.30 4.47
CA PHE A 150 11.04 9.43 5.18
C PHE A 150 12.38 10.17 5.40
N GLY A 151 12.94 10.81 4.36
CA GLY A 151 14.19 11.58 4.48
C GLY A 151 14.10 12.67 5.53
N ILE A 152 13.07 13.51 5.49
CA ILE A 152 12.87 14.59 6.47
C ILE A 152 12.71 14.05 7.89
N LEU A 153 12.02 12.93 8.09
CA LEU A 153 11.85 12.33 9.41
C LEU A 153 13.17 11.77 9.93
N ILE A 154 13.94 11.07 9.10
CA ILE A 154 15.26 10.55 9.43
C ILE A 154 16.23 11.68 9.78
N ASP A 155 16.28 12.75 8.96
CA ASP A 155 17.12 13.91 9.21
C ASP A 155 16.78 14.64 10.52
N LYS A 156 15.51 14.56 10.95
CA LYS A 156 15.05 15.07 12.25
C LYS A 156 15.31 14.13 13.43
N GLY A 157 15.94 12.97 13.19
CA GLY A 157 16.29 12.01 14.23
C GLY A 157 15.14 11.09 14.66
N PHE A 158 14.08 10.94 13.84
CA PHE A 158 13.03 9.97 14.15
C PHE A 158 13.57 8.55 13.99
N SER A 159 13.24 7.68 14.94
CA SER A 159 13.55 6.26 14.83
C SER A 159 12.67 5.55 13.80
N ILE A 160 13.10 4.37 13.35
CA ILE A 160 12.31 3.59 12.37
C ILE A 160 10.94 3.18 12.93
N GLU A 161 10.83 2.91 14.24
CA GLU A 161 9.57 2.59 14.90
C GLU A 161 8.59 3.79 14.87
N GLN A 162 9.12 5.01 15.05
CA GLN A 162 8.31 6.22 14.98
C GLN A 162 7.80 6.47 13.55
N ILE A 163 8.65 6.24 12.54
CA ILE A 163 8.27 6.34 11.12
C ILE A 163 7.22 5.26 10.77
N ALA A 164 7.42 4.03 11.25
CA ALA A 164 6.47 2.95 11.09
C ALA A 164 5.13 3.25 11.80
N MET A 165 5.15 3.92 12.96
CA MET A 165 3.94 4.35 13.67
C MET A 165 3.16 5.40 12.88
N ILE A 166 3.84 6.37 12.26
CA ILE A 166 3.20 7.36 11.37
C ILE A 166 2.53 6.65 10.20
N SER A 167 3.23 5.71 9.58
CA SER A 167 2.70 4.88 8.49
C SER A 167 1.49 4.06 8.94
N PHE A 168 1.57 3.43 10.11
CA PHE A 168 0.47 2.67 10.72
C PHE A 168 -0.78 3.53 10.93
N ILE A 169 -0.62 4.72 11.52
CA ILE A 169 -1.73 5.65 11.77
C ILE A 169 -2.40 6.06 10.45
N TYR A 170 -1.61 6.37 9.42
CA TYR A 170 -2.15 6.71 8.11
C TYR A 170 -2.95 5.56 7.50
N ILE A 171 -2.38 4.35 7.49
CA ILE A 171 -3.05 3.15 6.93
C ILE A 171 -4.34 2.89 7.69
N LEU A 172 -4.30 2.92 9.02
CA LEU A 172 -5.47 2.68 9.87
C LEU A 172 -6.57 3.71 9.60
N ALA A 173 -6.22 5.00 9.52
CA ALA A 173 -7.17 6.06 9.20
C ALA A 173 -7.81 5.87 7.82
N SER A 174 -7.01 5.51 6.80
CA SER A 174 -7.49 5.25 5.44
C SER A 174 -8.41 4.02 5.38
N LEU A 175 -8.11 2.96 6.12
CA LEU A 175 -8.95 1.76 6.22
C LEU A 175 -10.27 2.06 6.96
N ILE A 176 -10.25 2.84 8.04
CA ILE A 176 -11.46 3.27 8.74
C ILE A 176 -12.35 4.10 7.81
N ALA A 177 -11.78 5.08 7.11
CA ALA A 177 -12.51 5.89 6.14
C ALA A 177 -13.15 5.03 5.04
N LEU A 178 -12.41 4.07 4.52
CA LEU A 178 -12.89 3.13 3.50
C LEU A 178 -14.01 2.22 4.06
N PHE A 179 -13.87 1.75 5.29
CA PHE A 179 -14.87 0.90 5.94
C PHE A 179 -16.19 1.64 6.15
N ILE A 180 -16.15 2.93 6.51
CA ILE A 180 -17.35 3.77 6.65
C ILE A 180 -18.07 3.93 5.30
N VAL A 181 -17.30 4.08 4.22
CA VAL A 181 -17.85 4.35 2.88
C VAL A 181 -18.20 3.06 2.13
N ARG A 182 -17.75 1.89 2.57
CA ARG A 182 -17.86 0.62 1.82
C ARG A 182 -19.25 0.31 1.28
N ASN A 183 -20.28 0.58 2.06
CA ASN A 183 -21.69 0.29 1.69
C ASN A 183 -22.21 1.29 0.63
N ARG A 184 -21.50 2.38 0.39
CA ARG A 184 -21.84 3.42 -0.59
C ARG A 184 -21.00 3.31 -1.89
N LEU A 185 -20.11 2.31 -1.97
CA LEU A 185 -19.28 2.06 -3.17
C LEU A 185 -20.05 1.35 -4.30
N ASN A 186 -21.35 1.61 -4.44
CA ASN A 186 -22.14 1.07 -5.54
C ASN A 186 -21.71 1.70 -6.87
N PRO A 187 -21.76 0.94 -7.99
CA PRO A 187 -21.42 1.46 -9.30
C PRO A 187 -22.25 2.71 -9.63
N ILE A 188 -21.61 3.72 -10.20
CA ILE A 188 -22.26 4.86 -10.81
C ILE A 188 -22.13 4.65 -12.31
N TYR A 189 -23.17 4.16 -12.94
CA TYR A 189 -23.23 4.13 -14.40
C TYR A 189 -23.42 5.57 -14.89
N ILE A 190 -22.32 6.18 -15.32
CA ILE A 190 -22.30 7.47 -16.01
C ILE A 190 -22.23 7.21 -17.52
#